data_b48dc8c2938ebf54573ee68d75809bb7
#
_entry.id   b48dc8c2938ebf54573ee68d75809bb7
#
_cell.length_a   1.000
_cell.length_b   1.000
_cell.length_c   1.000
_cell.angle_alpha   90.00
_cell.angle_beta   90.00
_cell.angle_gamma   90.00
#
_symmetry.space_group_name_H-M   'P 1'
#
loop_
_entity.id
_entity.type
_entity.pdbx_description
1 polymer ?
#
loop_
_entity_poly.entity_id
_entity_poly.type
_entity_poly.pdbx_seq_one_letter_code
_entity_poly.pdbx_strand_id
1 'polypeptide(L)'
;MGGWVGGQAEYVLVPYADWNLLKFPDREQAMEKILDLTMLSDIFPTGFHGAVSAGVGPGSSVYIAGAGPVGTAAAVGAQLLGASVVIMADMNADRLANAAKFGCETIDVSKEDPREGIARILGREEVDAGVDAVGFEARGHGKDAQEAPATVLNTLMDVTRAGGALGIPGLYVTGDPGGVDEAAQEGSLSLRLGLGWAKALAFTTGQCPVMKYRRQLMEAILHDKVQIADAVNAAAISLDDAPAGYAKFDSGVATKYVIDPHGMTGKVQPV
;
A
#
# COMPACT_ATOMS: atom_id res chain seq x y z
N MET A 1 -14.61 14.45 -4.53
CA MET A 1 -13.29 15.12 -4.47
C MET A 1 -13.38 16.37 -5.31
N GLY A 2 -12.71 17.46 -4.91
CA GLY A 2 -12.86 18.77 -5.55
C GLY A 2 -12.22 18.87 -6.93
N GLY A 3 -12.59 19.90 -7.71
CA GLY A 3 -12.02 20.18 -9.02
C GLY A 3 -10.63 20.84 -8.97
N TRP A 4 -9.71 20.27 -8.17
CA TRP A 4 -8.34 20.76 -8.08
C TRP A 4 -7.47 20.15 -9.18
N VAL A 5 -6.54 20.95 -9.72
CA VAL A 5 -5.52 20.46 -10.64
C VAL A 5 -4.50 19.59 -9.93
N GLY A 6 -3.97 18.58 -10.61
CA GLY A 6 -2.92 17.70 -10.08
C GLY A 6 -1.61 18.42 -9.81
N GLY A 7 -0.75 17.83 -8.95
CA GLY A 7 0.54 18.39 -8.58
C GLY A 7 1.72 17.95 -9.47
N GLN A 8 1.48 17.24 -10.57
CA GLN A 8 2.53 16.82 -11.50
C GLN A 8 2.79 17.93 -12.53
N ALA A 9 3.51 18.95 -12.10
CA ALA A 9 3.81 20.17 -12.86
C ALA A 9 5.09 20.80 -12.32
N GLU A 10 5.69 21.70 -13.11
CA GLU A 10 6.85 22.48 -12.66
C GLU A 10 6.50 23.37 -11.45
N TYR A 11 5.29 23.93 -11.43
CA TYR A 11 4.78 24.80 -10.38
C TYR A 11 3.35 24.44 -10.00
N VAL A 12 3.07 24.46 -8.73
CA VAL A 12 1.75 24.12 -8.17
C VAL A 12 1.29 25.23 -7.21
N LEU A 13 0.06 25.71 -7.40
CA LEU A 13 -0.58 26.60 -6.43
C LEU A 13 -1.14 25.74 -5.26
N VAL A 14 -0.63 25.97 -4.07
CA VAL A 14 -1.09 25.29 -2.85
C VAL A 14 -1.95 26.24 -2.02
N PRO A 15 -3.29 26.10 -2.04
CA PRO A 15 -4.16 26.86 -1.15
C PRO A 15 -3.90 26.51 0.32
N TYR A 16 -4.02 27.50 1.21
CA TYR A 16 -3.80 27.31 2.65
C TYR A 16 -2.44 26.67 2.95
N ALA A 17 -1.36 27.19 2.36
CA ALA A 17 -0.02 26.60 2.38
C ALA A 17 0.48 26.34 3.81
N ASP A 18 0.20 27.20 4.79
CA ASP A 18 0.58 27.04 6.20
C ASP A 18 -0.01 25.76 6.83
N TRP A 19 -1.13 25.30 6.29
CA TRP A 19 -1.79 24.05 6.73
C TRP A 19 -1.41 22.87 5.86
N ASN A 20 -1.43 23.04 4.54
CA ASN A 20 -1.28 21.93 3.59
C ASN A 20 0.16 21.54 3.34
N LEU A 21 1.15 22.42 3.55
CA LEU A 21 2.55 22.08 3.43
C LEU A 21 3.13 21.53 4.74
N LEU A 22 4.02 20.55 4.61
CA LEU A 22 4.83 20.08 5.72
C LEU A 22 6.22 20.70 5.62
N LYS A 23 6.57 21.55 6.57
CA LYS A 23 7.89 22.16 6.63
C LYS A 23 8.90 21.16 7.21
N PHE A 24 9.99 20.95 6.49
CA PHE A 24 11.14 20.17 6.98
C PHE A 24 12.04 21.05 7.85
N PRO A 25 12.61 20.50 8.95
CA PRO A 25 13.40 21.28 9.90
C PRO A 25 14.73 21.76 9.31
N ASP A 26 15.37 20.94 8.49
CA ASP A 26 16.65 21.24 7.87
C ASP A 26 16.61 20.95 6.37
N ARG A 27 17.17 21.87 5.56
CA ARG A 27 17.11 21.77 4.10
C ARG A 27 18.08 20.72 3.56
N GLU A 28 19.29 20.66 4.09
CA GLU A 28 20.32 19.75 3.56
C GLU A 28 19.92 18.30 3.85
N GLN A 29 19.53 18.02 5.09
CA GLN A 29 18.99 16.70 5.47
C GLN A 29 17.75 16.34 4.66
N ALA A 30 16.84 17.28 4.42
CA ALA A 30 15.65 17.01 3.60
C ALA A 30 16.02 16.69 2.15
N MET A 31 16.97 17.38 1.55
CA MET A 31 17.39 17.09 0.17
C MET A 31 18.12 15.75 0.06
N GLU A 32 18.91 15.36 1.06
CA GLU A 32 19.52 14.03 1.11
C GLU A 32 18.46 12.92 1.11
N LYS A 33 17.37 13.10 1.88
CA LYS A 33 16.28 12.13 2.06
C LYS A 33 15.04 12.43 1.21
N ILE A 34 15.18 13.23 0.15
CA ILE A 34 14.02 13.77 -0.56
C ILE A 34 13.14 12.68 -1.19
N LEU A 35 13.69 11.58 -1.67
CA LEU A 35 12.92 10.47 -2.22
C LEU A 35 12.04 9.82 -1.14
N ASP A 36 12.58 9.59 0.06
CA ASP A 36 11.80 9.08 1.19
C ASP A 36 10.71 10.07 1.61
N LEU A 37 11.06 11.35 1.73
CA LEU A 37 10.13 12.40 2.14
C LEU A 37 9.00 12.62 1.12
N THR A 38 9.25 12.40 -0.16
CA THR A 38 8.22 12.46 -1.21
C THR A 38 7.14 11.39 -0.99
N MET A 39 7.49 10.23 -0.40
CA MET A 39 6.53 9.17 -0.10
C MET A 39 5.51 9.53 0.99
N LEU A 40 5.72 10.63 1.72
CA LEU A 40 4.74 11.18 2.67
C LEU A 40 3.47 11.73 1.99
N SER A 41 3.47 11.85 0.67
CA SER A 41 2.32 12.27 -0.13
C SER A 41 2.13 11.32 -1.34
N ASP A 42 1.42 10.17 -1.19
CA ASP A 42 0.66 9.78 0.00
C ASP A 42 0.92 8.33 0.45
N ILE A 43 1.71 7.54 -0.32
CA ILE A 43 1.75 6.08 -0.15
C ILE A 43 2.20 5.64 1.25
N PHE A 44 3.17 6.33 1.86
CA PHE A 44 3.67 5.91 3.17
C PHE A 44 2.63 6.12 4.27
N PRO A 45 1.99 7.30 4.43
CA PRO A 45 0.86 7.43 5.34
C PRO A 45 -0.28 6.46 5.05
N THR A 46 -0.58 6.18 3.79
CA THR A 46 -1.68 5.31 3.38
C THR A 46 -1.43 3.86 3.78
N GLY A 47 -0.24 3.32 3.49
CA GLY A 47 0.13 1.98 3.94
C GLY A 47 0.21 1.89 5.47
N PHE A 48 0.83 2.87 6.12
CA PHE A 48 0.89 2.95 7.58
C PHE A 48 -0.50 3.00 8.22
N HIS A 49 -1.44 3.77 7.63
CA HIS A 49 -2.84 3.79 8.06
C HIS A 49 -3.50 2.42 7.98
N GLY A 50 -3.23 1.65 6.92
CA GLY A 50 -3.72 0.28 6.80
C GLY A 50 -3.26 -0.59 7.99
N ALA A 51 -1.98 -0.54 8.34
CA ALA A 51 -1.44 -1.29 9.47
C ALA A 51 -2.02 -0.82 10.82
N VAL A 52 -2.11 0.51 11.04
CA VAL A 52 -2.73 1.07 12.25
C VAL A 52 -4.20 0.67 12.37
N SER A 53 -4.95 0.74 11.27
CA SER A 53 -6.37 0.41 11.22
C SER A 53 -6.64 -1.08 11.44
N ALA A 54 -5.70 -1.94 11.04
CA ALA A 54 -5.72 -3.37 11.34
C ALA A 54 -5.30 -3.71 12.77
N GLY A 55 -4.99 -2.70 13.60
CA GLY A 55 -4.60 -2.91 15.01
C GLY A 55 -3.22 -3.54 15.18
N VAL A 56 -2.33 -3.37 14.20
CA VAL A 56 -0.96 -3.91 14.28
C VAL A 56 -0.20 -3.28 15.45
N GLY A 57 0.49 -4.12 16.19
CA GLY A 57 1.33 -3.73 17.33
C GLY A 57 2.43 -4.76 17.60
N PRO A 58 3.19 -4.58 18.71
CA PRO A 58 4.27 -5.48 19.05
C PRO A 58 3.82 -6.94 19.13
N GLY A 59 4.53 -7.81 18.41
CA GLY A 59 4.25 -9.24 18.39
C GLY A 59 3.20 -9.69 17.35
N SER A 60 2.51 -8.79 16.66
CA SER A 60 1.49 -9.15 15.66
C SER A 60 2.08 -9.92 14.48
N SER A 61 1.33 -10.89 13.98
CA SER A 61 1.46 -11.43 12.63
C SER A 61 0.47 -10.71 11.71
N VAL A 62 0.94 -10.27 10.54
CA VAL A 62 0.16 -9.44 9.63
C VAL A 62 0.18 -10.05 8.23
N TYR A 63 -1.00 -10.20 7.62
CA TYR A 63 -1.13 -10.55 6.20
C TYR A 63 -1.52 -9.30 5.41
N ILE A 64 -0.74 -8.97 4.39
CA ILE A 64 -0.95 -7.82 3.51
C ILE A 64 -1.21 -8.34 2.09
N ALA A 65 -2.40 -8.13 1.58
CA ALA A 65 -2.74 -8.39 0.20
C ALA A 65 -2.29 -7.24 -0.69
N GLY A 66 -1.48 -7.55 -1.70
CA GLY A 66 -0.86 -6.61 -2.62
C GLY A 66 0.54 -6.18 -2.18
N ALA A 67 1.54 -6.42 -3.03
CA ALA A 67 2.93 -5.98 -2.84
C ALA A 67 3.29 -4.78 -3.74
N GLY A 68 2.31 -3.99 -4.12
CA GLY A 68 2.50 -2.68 -4.76
C GLY A 68 3.02 -1.64 -3.75
N PRO A 69 3.21 -0.38 -4.18
CA PRO A 69 3.78 0.67 -3.31
C PRO A 69 3.04 0.88 -1.99
N VAL A 70 1.69 0.83 -2.00
CA VAL A 70 0.88 0.96 -0.76
C VAL A 70 1.05 -0.24 0.15
N GLY A 71 1.05 -1.47 -0.41
CA GLY A 71 1.26 -2.69 0.37
C GLY A 71 2.66 -2.75 0.98
N THR A 72 3.68 -2.37 0.20
CA THR A 72 5.06 -2.26 0.71
C THR A 72 5.15 -1.21 1.83
N ALA A 73 4.49 -0.06 1.68
CA ALA A 73 4.40 0.95 2.72
C ALA A 73 3.65 0.45 3.97
N ALA A 74 2.62 -0.40 3.79
CA ALA A 74 1.93 -1.06 4.91
C ALA A 74 2.86 -2.05 5.63
N ALA A 75 3.70 -2.79 4.89
CA ALA A 75 4.68 -3.69 5.47
C ALA A 75 5.73 -2.95 6.31
N VAL A 76 6.32 -1.89 5.76
CA VAL A 76 7.25 -1.00 6.49
C VAL A 76 6.56 -0.39 7.71
N GLY A 77 5.31 0.05 7.56
CA GLY A 77 4.50 0.56 8.65
C GLY A 77 4.24 -0.48 9.75
N ALA A 78 3.92 -1.71 9.37
CA ALA A 78 3.71 -2.81 10.30
C ALA A 78 4.99 -3.15 11.09
N GLN A 79 6.15 -3.17 10.43
CA GLN A 79 7.45 -3.36 11.08
C GLN A 79 7.75 -2.22 12.05
N LEU A 80 7.49 -0.96 11.67
CA LEU A 80 7.67 0.22 12.53
C LEU A 80 6.76 0.15 13.77
N LEU A 81 5.57 -0.44 13.66
CA LEU A 81 4.62 -0.67 14.76
C LEU A 81 4.99 -1.88 15.63
N GLY A 82 6.01 -2.66 15.23
CA GLY A 82 6.51 -3.79 16.02
C GLY A 82 5.90 -5.15 15.68
N ALA A 83 5.35 -5.33 14.48
CA ALA A 83 4.93 -6.65 14.01
C ALA A 83 6.09 -7.64 14.05
N SER A 84 5.84 -8.86 14.51
CA SER A 84 6.85 -9.92 14.53
C SER A 84 7.00 -10.63 13.20
N VAL A 85 5.91 -10.76 12.45
CA VAL A 85 5.91 -11.38 11.12
C VAL A 85 5.00 -10.56 10.20
N VAL A 86 5.54 -10.16 9.06
CA VAL A 86 4.80 -9.51 7.98
C VAL A 86 4.81 -10.42 6.77
N ILE A 87 3.63 -10.82 6.32
CA ILE A 87 3.43 -11.72 5.17
C ILE A 87 2.81 -10.90 4.05
N MET A 88 3.50 -10.77 2.93
CA MET A 88 3.00 -10.08 1.75
C MET A 88 2.57 -11.07 0.68
N ALA A 89 1.39 -10.86 0.12
CA ALA A 89 0.83 -11.70 -0.93
C ALA A 89 0.60 -10.90 -2.21
N ASP A 90 1.07 -11.42 -3.33
CA ASP A 90 0.90 -10.83 -4.67
C ASP A 90 0.99 -11.94 -5.73
N MET A 91 0.62 -11.62 -6.97
CA MET A 91 0.81 -12.48 -8.14
C MET A 91 2.10 -12.14 -8.91
N ASN A 92 2.71 -11.00 -8.61
CA ASN A 92 3.90 -10.49 -9.28
C ASN A 92 5.17 -10.92 -8.52
N ALA A 93 5.95 -11.81 -9.15
CA ALA A 93 7.15 -12.37 -8.55
C ALA A 93 8.23 -11.32 -8.23
N ASP A 94 8.36 -10.27 -9.04
CA ASP A 94 9.36 -9.21 -8.82
C ASP A 94 8.99 -8.36 -7.59
N ARG A 95 7.70 -8.08 -7.40
CA ARG A 95 7.20 -7.38 -6.20
C ARG A 95 7.44 -8.23 -4.94
N LEU A 96 7.15 -9.53 -5.00
CA LEU A 96 7.41 -10.45 -3.89
C LEU A 96 8.91 -10.56 -3.59
N ALA A 97 9.75 -10.67 -4.63
CA ALA A 97 11.20 -10.70 -4.46
C ALA A 97 11.73 -9.40 -3.83
N ASN A 98 11.13 -8.24 -4.16
CA ASN A 98 11.46 -6.99 -3.50
C ASN A 98 11.02 -6.99 -2.03
N ALA A 99 9.80 -7.42 -1.71
CA ALA A 99 9.29 -7.50 -0.35
C ALA A 99 10.17 -8.37 0.56
N ALA A 100 10.66 -9.50 0.04
CA ALA A 100 11.56 -10.40 0.78
C ALA A 100 12.89 -9.72 1.20
N LYS A 101 13.42 -8.77 0.40
CA LYS A 101 14.63 -8.02 0.76
C LYS A 101 14.45 -7.15 2.02
N PHE A 102 13.23 -6.77 2.32
CA PHE A 102 12.88 -5.97 3.50
C PHE A 102 12.35 -6.80 4.67
N GLY A 103 12.65 -8.10 4.68
CA GLY A 103 12.35 -9.00 5.80
C GLY A 103 10.88 -9.41 5.87
N CYS A 104 10.14 -9.34 4.77
CA CYS A 104 8.80 -9.88 4.69
C CYS A 104 8.83 -11.34 4.24
N GLU A 105 7.96 -12.17 4.82
CA GLU A 105 7.58 -13.44 4.25
C GLU A 105 6.67 -13.22 3.03
N THR A 106 6.69 -14.12 2.07
CA THR A 106 5.94 -13.92 0.83
C THR A 106 5.07 -15.11 0.44
N ILE A 107 3.93 -14.83 -0.16
CA ILE A 107 3.00 -15.81 -0.73
C ILE A 107 2.67 -15.39 -2.17
N ASP A 108 2.99 -16.27 -3.12
CA ASP A 108 2.58 -16.11 -4.52
C ASP A 108 1.19 -16.71 -4.70
N VAL A 109 0.16 -15.87 -4.63
CA VAL A 109 -1.25 -16.30 -4.72
C VAL A 109 -1.66 -16.79 -6.10
N SER A 110 -0.78 -16.72 -7.09
CA SER A 110 -0.96 -17.40 -8.37
C SER A 110 -0.62 -18.90 -8.30
N LYS A 111 0.07 -19.34 -7.24
CA LYS A 111 0.62 -20.70 -7.10
C LYS A 111 0.14 -21.45 -5.86
N GLU A 112 -0.14 -20.74 -4.76
CA GLU A 112 -0.56 -21.36 -3.51
C GLU A 112 -1.75 -20.62 -2.88
N ASP A 113 -2.56 -21.32 -2.12
CA ASP A 113 -3.64 -20.74 -1.33
C ASP A 113 -3.06 -19.90 -0.17
N PRO A 114 -3.62 -18.72 0.12
CA PRO A 114 -3.14 -17.87 1.22
C PRO A 114 -3.10 -18.57 2.59
N ARG A 115 -4.08 -19.43 2.91
CA ARG A 115 -4.11 -20.17 4.19
C ARG A 115 -2.97 -21.19 4.27
N GLU A 116 -2.73 -21.91 3.17
CA GLU A 116 -1.62 -22.88 3.09
C GLU A 116 -0.28 -22.16 3.23
N GLY A 117 -0.10 -21.01 2.54
CA GLY A 117 1.07 -20.18 2.66
C GLY A 117 1.30 -19.66 4.10
N ILE A 118 0.24 -19.18 4.76
CA ILE A 118 0.31 -18.74 6.16
C ILE A 118 0.65 -19.92 7.07
N ALA A 119 0.02 -21.09 6.87
CA ALA A 119 0.31 -22.29 7.65
C ALA A 119 1.77 -22.75 7.51
N ARG A 120 2.32 -22.65 6.31
CA ARG A 120 3.74 -22.94 6.03
C ARG A 120 4.68 -22.00 6.79
N ILE A 121 4.32 -20.71 6.89
CA ILE A 121 5.15 -19.68 7.53
C ILE A 121 5.00 -19.70 9.05
N LEU A 122 3.77 -19.77 9.56
CA LEU A 122 3.45 -19.57 10.98
C LEU A 122 3.16 -20.87 11.74
N GLY A 123 2.98 -22.00 11.07
CA GLY A 123 2.47 -23.23 11.68
C GLY A 123 0.99 -23.16 12.07
N ARG A 124 0.26 -22.14 11.65
CA ARG A 124 -1.18 -21.92 11.84
C ARG A 124 -1.76 -21.16 10.65
N GLU A 125 -3.04 -21.34 10.35
CA GLU A 125 -3.70 -20.79 9.16
C GLU A 125 -4.20 -19.34 9.31
N GLU A 126 -4.01 -18.72 10.46
CA GLU A 126 -4.54 -17.40 10.75
C GLU A 126 -3.45 -16.44 11.25
N VAL A 127 -3.64 -15.16 10.94
CA VAL A 127 -2.84 -14.00 11.37
C VAL A 127 -3.64 -13.13 12.36
N ASP A 128 -2.95 -12.24 13.07
CA ASP A 128 -3.60 -11.30 14.00
C ASP A 128 -4.31 -10.16 13.27
N ALA A 129 -3.77 -9.70 12.15
CA ALA A 129 -4.23 -8.52 11.42
C ALA A 129 -4.17 -8.74 9.90
N GLY A 130 -5.12 -8.16 9.16
CA GLY A 130 -5.17 -8.18 7.71
C GLY A 130 -5.16 -6.79 7.10
N VAL A 131 -4.44 -6.58 6.00
CA VAL A 131 -4.42 -5.31 5.26
C VAL A 131 -4.75 -5.55 3.80
N ASP A 132 -5.72 -4.81 3.27
CA ASP A 132 -6.05 -4.77 1.86
C ASP A 132 -5.35 -3.58 1.19
N ALA A 133 -4.35 -3.85 0.37
CA ALA A 133 -3.65 -2.87 -0.44
C ALA A 133 -3.86 -3.09 -1.97
N VAL A 134 -4.93 -3.80 -2.34
CA VAL A 134 -5.33 -4.09 -3.73
C VAL A 134 -6.57 -3.27 -4.12
N GLY A 135 -7.68 -3.44 -3.41
CA GLY A 135 -8.94 -2.79 -3.70
C GLY A 135 -9.77 -3.50 -4.78
N PHE A 136 -10.62 -2.74 -5.49
CA PHE A 136 -11.62 -3.26 -6.42
C PHE A 136 -11.05 -3.95 -7.67
N GLU A 137 -9.79 -3.70 -8.01
CA GLU A 137 -9.09 -4.39 -9.12
C GLU A 137 -8.54 -5.77 -8.74
N ALA A 138 -8.98 -6.32 -7.61
CA ALA A 138 -8.57 -7.65 -7.16
C ALA A 138 -8.92 -8.73 -8.20
N ARG A 139 -8.06 -9.73 -8.27
CA ARG A 139 -8.27 -10.92 -9.12
C ARG A 139 -8.49 -12.15 -8.26
N GLY A 140 -9.12 -13.17 -8.83
CA GLY A 140 -9.20 -14.49 -8.22
C GLY A 140 -7.81 -15.11 -8.04
N HIS A 141 -7.71 -16.21 -7.30
CA HIS A 141 -6.45 -16.93 -7.13
C HIS A 141 -6.16 -17.83 -8.35
N GLY A 142 -4.88 -18.10 -8.60
CA GLY A 142 -4.42 -18.95 -9.70
C GLY A 142 -3.92 -18.17 -10.91
N LYS A 143 -3.33 -18.90 -11.87
CA LYS A 143 -2.59 -18.30 -13.00
C LYS A 143 -3.46 -17.51 -13.98
N ASP A 144 -4.70 -17.96 -14.19
CA ASP A 144 -5.63 -17.39 -15.18
C ASP A 144 -6.75 -16.60 -14.47
N ALA A 145 -6.43 -16.02 -13.33
CA ALA A 145 -7.38 -15.33 -12.49
C ALA A 145 -8.02 -14.13 -13.21
N GLN A 146 -9.35 -14.16 -13.30
CA GLN A 146 -10.15 -13.03 -13.76
C GLN A 146 -10.29 -12.00 -12.64
N GLU A 147 -10.64 -10.77 -13.01
CA GLU A 147 -11.01 -9.74 -12.04
C GLU A 147 -12.17 -10.23 -11.16
N ALA A 148 -12.00 -10.07 -9.85
CA ALA A 148 -12.94 -10.54 -8.84
C ALA A 148 -12.85 -9.64 -7.60
N PRO A 149 -13.52 -8.48 -7.59
CA PRO A 149 -13.32 -7.41 -6.62
C PRO A 149 -13.48 -7.81 -5.14
N ALA A 150 -14.29 -8.84 -4.85
CA ALA A 150 -14.50 -9.32 -3.49
C ALA A 150 -13.42 -10.29 -2.97
N THR A 151 -12.51 -10.76 -3.82
CA THR A 151 -11.56 -11.84 -3.48
C THR A 151 -10.68 -11.48 -2.29
N VAL A 152 -10.05 -10.31 -2.30
CA VAL A 152 -9.12 -9.90 -1.24
C VAL A 152 -9.83 -9.77 0.10
N LEU A 153 -10.98 -9.11 0.15
CA LEU A 153 -11.74 -8.94 1.40
C LEU A 153 -12.23 -10.27 1.95
N ASN A 154 -12.68 -11.18 1.09
CA ASN A 154 -13.10 -12.53 1.50
C ASN A 154 -11.90 -13.34 2.01
N THR A 155 -10.75 -13.25 1.38
CA THR A 155 -9.51 -13.89 1.84
C THR A 155 -9.08 -13.34 3.20
N LEU A 156 -9.09 -12.02 3.38
CA LEU A 156 -8.75 -11.40 4.65
C LEU A 156 -9.66 -11.85 5.80
N MET A 157 -10.97 -12.01 5.55
CA MET A 157 -11.90 -12.57 6.54
C MET A 157 -11.58 -14.03 6.88
N ASP A 158 -11.11 -14.80 5.90
CA ASP A 158 -10.72 -16.20 6.11
C ASP A 158 -9.46 -16.32 6.98
N VAL A 159 -8.42 -15.56 6.63
CA VAL A 159 -7.09 -15.72 7.23
C VAL A 159 -6.86 -14.88 8.50
N THR A 160 -7.72 -13.94 8.82
CA THR A 160 -7.61 -13.17 10.07
C THR A 160 -8.33 -13.91 11.21
N ARG A 161 -7.66 -14.07 12.35
CA ARG A 161 -8.22 -14.76 13.52
C ARG A 161 -9.47 -14.08 14.08
N ALA A 162 -10.25 -14.80 14.84
CA ALA A 162 -11.38 -14.23 15.56
C ALA A 162 -10.94 -13.07 16.49
N GLY A 163 -11.73 -12.00 16.51
CA GLY A 163 -11.43 -10.75 17.23
C GLY A 163 -10.32 -9.92 16.59
N GLY A 164 -9.83 -10.30 15.40
CA GLY A 164 -8.86 -9.51 14.64
C GLY A 164 -9.48 -8.32 13.91
N ALA A 165 -8.65 -7.57 13.21
CA ALA A 165 -9.10 -6.40 12.47
C ALA A 165 -8.53 -6.34 11.04
N LEU A 166 -9.30 -5.72 10.14
CA LEU A 166 -8.94 -5.46 8.76
C LEU A 166 -8.76 -3.96 8.54
N GLY A 167 -7.57 -3.57 8.08
CA GLY A 167 -7.31 -2.22 7.56
C GLY A 167 -7.43 -2.23 6.04
N ILE A 168 -8.28 -1.39 5.50
CA ILE A 168 -8.66 -1.41 4.07
C ILE A 168 -8.34 -0.04 3.44
N PRO A 169 -7.05 0.27 3.17
CA PRO A 169 -6.68 1.42 2.34
C PRO A 169 -6.89 1.17 0.84
N GLY A 170 -7.13 -0.07 0.43
CA GLY A 170 -7.51 -0.42 -0.94
C GLY A 170 -8.71 0.39 -1.41
N LEU A 171 -8.64 0.89 -2.65
CA LEU A 171 -9.68 1.72 -3.22
C LEU A 171 -10.89 0.87 -3.62
N TYR A 172 -12.07 1.27 -3.15
CA TYR A 172 -13.36 0.76 -3.61
C TYR A 172 -14.22 1.93 -4.08
N VAL A 173 -14.72 1.83 -5.31
CA VAL A 173 -15.50 2.90 -5.96
C VAL A 173 -16.99 2.70 -5.71
N THR A 174 -17.74 3.81 -5.75
CA THR A 174 -19.21 3.80 -5.59
C THR A 174 -19.95 3.45 -6.89
N GLY A 175 -19.24 3.24 -7.96
CA GLY A 175 -19.70 2.79 -9.25
C GLY A 175 -18.55 2.69 -10.23
N ASP A 176 -18.50 1.59 -10.98
CA ASP A 176 -17.48 1.30 -11.97
C ASP A 176 -18.14 0.89 -13.30
N PRO A 177 -18.27 1.81 -14.27
CA PRO A 177 -18.87 1.50 -15.57
C PRO A 177 -18.18 0.39 -16.34
N GLY A 178 -16.89 0.10 -16.01
CA GLY A 178 -16.10 -0.99 -16.58
C GLY A 178 -16.13 -2.29 -15.79
N GLY A 179 -16.87 -2.32 -14.67
CA GLY A 179 -16.92 -3.47 -13.77
C GLY A 179 -17.34 -4.77 -14.44
N VAL A 180 -16.80 -5.89 -13.96
CA VAL A 180 -16.92 -7.23 -14.54
C VAL A 180 -18.34 -7.80 -14.53
N ASP A 181 -19.20 -7.31 -13.64
CA ASP A 181 -20.60 -7.69 -13.53
C ASP A 181 -21.46 -6.49 -13.08
N GLU A 182 -22.78 -6.64 -13.06
CA GLU A 182 -23.74 -5.61 -12.70
C GLU A 182 -23.52 -5.09 -11.25
N ALA A 183 -23.17 -5.97 -10.31
CA ALA A 183 -22.90 -5.60 -8.92
C ALA A 183 -21.64 -4.73 -8.82
N ALA A 184 -20.55 -5.11 -9.50
CA ALA A 184 -19.32 -4.29 -9.56
C ALA A 184 -19.56 -2.93 -10.21
N GLN A 185 -20.37 -2.87 -11.27
CA GLN A 185 -20.76 -1.62 -11.94
C GLN A 185 -21.52 -0.67 -11.01
N GLU A 186 -22.28 -1.18 -10.06
CA GLU A 186 -22.97 -0.41 -9.01
C GLU A 186 -22.13 -0.18 -7.75
N GLY A 187 -20.86 -0.61 -7.73
CA GLY A 187 -19.99 -0.53 -6.56
C GLY A 187 -20.37 -1.50 -5.43
N SER A 188 -21.11 -2.55 -5.76
CA SER A 188 -21.53 -3.59 -4.81
C SER A 188 -20.59 -4.80 -4.85
N LEU A 189 -20.39 -5.44 -3.70
CA LEU A 189 -19.51 -6.59 -3.56
C LEU A 189 -20.20 -7.75 -2.84
N SER A 190 -19.96 -8.98 -3.31
CA SER A 190 -20.41 -10.20 -2.64
C SER A 190 -19.44 -10.61 -1.53
N LEU A 191 -19.67 -10.11 -0.31
CA LEU A 191 -18.83 -10.39 0.84
C LEU A 191 -19.40 -11.53 1.70
N ARG A 192 -18.51 -12.37 2.25
CA ARG A 192 -18.82 -13.39 3.28
C ARG A 192 -19.03 -12.75 4.67
N LEU A 193 -19.90 -11.73 4.75
CA LEU A 193 -20.11 -10.95 5.96
C LEU A 193 -20.51 -11.83 7.17
N GLY A 194 -21.22 -12.93 6.96
CA GLY A 194 -21.53 -13.90 8.02
C GLY A 194 -20.30 -14.51 8.68
N LEU A 195 -19.21 -14.72 7.93
CA LEU A 195 -17.93 -15.15 8.47
C LEU A 195 -17.27 -14.04 9.31
N GLY A 196 -17.25 -12.81 8.78
CA GLY A 196 -16.75 -11.65 9.51
C GLY A 196 -17.49 -11.43 10.83
N TRP A 197 -18.82 -11.59 10.82
CA TRP A 197 -19.65 -11.52 12.03
C TRP A 197 -19.32 -12.63 13.01
N ALA A 198 -19.22 -13.88 12.55
CA ALA A 198 -18.91 -15.03 13.39
C ALA A 198 -17.54 -14.94 14.07
N LYS A 199 -16.55 -14.36 13.37
CA LYS A 199 -15.21 -14.09 13.89
C LYS A 199 -15.12 -12.78 14.69
N ALA A 200 -16.19 -11.99 14.80
CA ALA A 200 -16.20 -10.66 15.43
C ALA A 200 -15.09 -9.75 14.87
N LEU A 201 -14.91 -9.72 13.53
CA LEU A 201 -13.89 -8.92 12.89
C LEU A 201 -14.25 -7.44 12.88
N ALA A 202 -13.28 -6.57 13.11
CA ALA A 202 -13.40 -5.15 12.87
C ALA A 202 -12.94 -4.80 11.44
N PHE A 203 -13.65 -3.87 10.78
CA PHE A 203 -13.34 -3.38 9.44
C PHE A 203 -13.14 -1.87 9.50
N THR A 204 -11.97 -1.40 9.08
CA THR A 204 -11.70 0.04 8.94
C THR A 204 -11.34 0.34 7.50
N THR A 205 -12.16 1.15 6.85
CA THR A 205 -12.06 1.48 5.43
C THR A 205 -11.99 2.99 5.23
N GLY A 206 -11.63 3.41 4.04
CA GLY A 206 -11.63 4.80 3.60
C GLY A 206 -10.25 5.35 3.30
N GLN A 207 -10.24 6.58 2.79
CA GLN A 207 -9.00 7.25 2.45
C GLN A 207 -8.18 7.60 3.70
N CYS A 208 -6.86 7.47 3.57
CA CYS A 208 -5.95 7.80 4.64
C CYS A 208 -6.04 9.30 5.04
N PRO A 209 -6.21 9.61 6.33
CA PRO A 209 -6.07 10.97 6.83
C PRO A 209 -4.57 11.36 6.91
N VAL A 210 -3.92 11.61 5.75
CA VAL A 210 -2.47 11.84 5.60
C VAL A 210 -1.93 12.84 6.63
N MET A 211 -2.68 13.92 6.88
CA MET A 211 -2.30 14.96 7.84
C MET A 211 -2.10 14.44 9.27
N LYS A 212 -2.78 13.33 9.64
CA LYS A 212 -2.66 12.69 10.95
C LYS A 212 -1.28 12.06 11.15
N TYR A 213 -0.69 11.53 10.07
CA TYR A 213 0.51 10.69 10.16
C TYR A 213 1.79 11.38 9.69
N ARG A 214 1.70 12.37 8.79
CA ARG A 214 2.84 12.93 8.07
C ARG A 214 4.00 13.40 8.96
N ARG A 215 3.72 14.00 10.14
CA ARG A 215 4.78 14.49 11.03
C ARG A 215 5.55 13.35 11.67
N GLN A 216 4.87 12.37 12.26
CA GLN A 216 5.54 11.24 12.90
C GLN A 216 6.31 10.38 11.90
N LEU A 217 5.80 10.24 10.66
CA LEU A 217 6.49 9.49 9.60
C LEU A 217 7.68 10.29 9.04
N MET A 218 7.58 11.62 8.96
CA MET A 218 8.73 12.48 8.68
C MET A 218 9.85 12.28 9.69
N GLU A 219 9.54 12.28 10.98
CA GLU A 219 10.54 12.03 12.04
C GLU A 219 11.17 10.63 11.90
N ALA A 220 10.36 9.61 11.57
CA ALA A 220 10.88 8.27 11.34
C ALA A 220 11.88 8.22 10.15
N ILE A 221 11.63 8.98 9.08
CA ILE A 221 12.54 9.11 7.93
C ILE A 221 13.79 9.89 8.33
N LEU A 222 13.63 11.07 8.94
CA LEU A 222 14.75 11.94 9.28
C LEU A 222 15.73 11.31 10.28
N HIS A 223 15.24 10.40 11.13
CA HIS A 223 16.02 9.67 12.12
C HIS A 223 16.38 8.21 11.69
N ASP A 224 16.37 7.90 10.39
CA ASP A 224 16.78 6.61 9.81
C ASP A 224 16.08 5.37 10.39
N LYS A 225 14.83 5.54 10.82
CA LYS A 225 14.01 4.41 11.30
C LYS A 225 13.37 3.63 10.15
N VAL A 226 13.21 4.29 9.00
CA VAL A 226 12.64 3.71 7.78
C VAL A 226 13.36 4.28 6.55
N GLN A 227 13.47 3.46 5.51
CA GLN A 227 13.99 3.79 4.18
C GLN A 227 12.90 3.41 3.17
N ILE A 228 11.84 4.21 3.13
CA ILE A 228 10.64 3.90 2.35
C ILE A 228 10.91 3.97 0.83
N ALA A 229 11.78 4.88 0.39
CA ALA A 229 12.16 4.99 -1.01
C ALA A 229 12.83 3.71 -1.53
N ASP A 230 13.73 3.13 -0.75
CA ASP A 230 14.37 1.86 -1.09
C ASP A 230 13.35 0.72 -1.09
N ALA A 231 12.46 0.68 -0.07
CA ALA A 231 11.45 -0.37 0.04
C ALA A 231 10.51 -0.41 -1.17
N VAL A 232 10.09 0.75 -1.69
CA VAL A 232 9.22 0.84 -2.87
C VAL A 232 10.00 0.92 -4.20
N ASN A 233 11.31 0.72 -4.15
CA ASN A 233 12.20 0.82 -5.30
C ASN A 233 11.97 2.15 -6.06
N ALA A 234 12.08 3.28 -5.35
CA ALA A 234 11.79 4.60 -5.89
C ALA A 234 12.86 5.03 -6.91
N ALA A 235 12.42 5.53 -8.05
CA ALA A 235 13.28 6.10 -9.10
C ALA A 235 12.83 7.52 -9.43
N ALA A 236 13.78 8.47 -9.47
CA ALA A 236 13.51 9.83 -9.90
C ALA A 236 13.53 9.91 -11.44
N ILE A 237 12.49 10.52 -12.01
CA ILE A 237 12.35 10.75 -13.46
C ILE A 237 12.06 12.22 -13.74
N SER A 238 12.27 12.65 -14.98
CA SER A 238 11.86 13.98 -15.43
C SER A 238 10.34 14.10 -15.55
N LEU A 239 9.82 15.32 -15.64
CA LEU A 239 8.41 15.54 -15.93
C LEU A 239 8.05 15.04 -17.34
N ASP A 240 8.95 15.18 -18.31
CA ASP A 240 8.74 14.72 -19.69
C ASP A 240 8.66 13.18 -19.78
N ASP A 241 9.33 12.45 -18.87
CA ASP A 241 9.28 10.99 -18.80
C ASP A 241 8.04 10.45 -18.07
N ALA A 242 7.22 11.31 -17.49
CA ALA A 242 6.04 10.88 -16.72
C ALA A 242 5.10 9.95 -17.50
N PRO A 243 4.75 10.20 -18.80
CA PRO A 243 3.91 9.28 -19.55
C PRO A 243 4.51 7.87 -19.70
N ALA A 244 5.83 7.78 -19.90
CA ALA A 244 6.54 6.49 -19.97
C ALA A 244 6.57 5.80 -18.59
N GLY A 245 6.75 6.56 -17.50
CA GLY A 245 6.66 6.09 -16.14
C GLY A 245 5.28 5.48 -15.81
N TYR A 246 4.21 6.14 -16.22
CA TYR A 246 2.83 5.60 -16.09
C TYR A 246 2.66 4.29 -16.85
N ALA A 247 3.09 4.23 -18.12
CA ALA A 247 2.96 3.02 -18.92
C ALA A 247 3.72 1.82 -18.30
N LYS A 248 4.93 2.06 -17.78
CA LYS A 248 5.70 1.02 -17.08
C LYS A 248 5.04 0.61 -15.76
N PHE A 249 4.53 1.56 -14.98
CA PHE A 249 3.83 1.26 -13.74
C PHE A 249 2.58 0.40 -13.99
N ASP A 250 1.79 0.76 -14.99
CA ASP A 250 0.59 0.01 -15.41
C ASP A 250 0.93 -1.42 -15.86
N SER A 251 2.09 -1.61 -16.49
CA SER A 251 2.59 -2.96 -16.86
C SER A 251 3.02 -3.82 -15.66
N GLY A 252 2.97 -3.29 -14.43
CA GLY A 252 3.25 -4.02 -13.20
C GLY A 252 4.70 -3.95 -12.72
N VAL A 253 5.54 -3.09 -13.29
CA VAL A 253 6.93 -2.91 -12.84
C VAL A 253 6.97 -2.58 -11.34
N ALA A 254 7.86 -3.22 -10.60
CA ALA A 254 8.03 -3.04 -9.15
C ALA A 254 8.85 -1.78 -8.81
N THR A 255 8.45 -0.62 -9.35
CA THR A 255 9.13 0.67 -9.17
C THR A 255 8.13 1.77 -8.91
N LYS A 256 8.38 2.60 -7.89
CA LYS A 256 7.63 3.84 -7.66
C LYS A 256 8.37 5.01 -8.27
N TYR A 257 7.77 5.67 -9.27
CA TYR A 257 8.37 6.84 -9.88
C TYR A 257 8.14 8.11 -9.07
N VAL A 258 9.18 8.93 -8.94
CA VAL A 258 9.17 10.28 -8.36
C VAL A 258 9.52 11.26 -9.45
N ILE A 259 8.64 12.21 -9.73
CA ILE A 259 8.87 13.23 -10.75
C ILE A 259 9.67 14.37 -10.14
N ASP A 260 10.83 14.68 -10.71
CA ASP A 260 11.66 15.82 -10.38
C ASP A 260 11.68 16.80 -11.55
N PRO A 261 10.76 17.78 -11.58
CA PRO A 261 10.57 18.67 -12.74
C PRO A 261 11.77 19.54 -13.07
N HIS A 262 12.61 19.82 -12.07
CA HIS A 262 13.73 20.75 -12.19
C HIS A 262 15.10 20.08 -12.05
N GLY A 263 15.18 18.76 -11.93
CA GLY A 263 16.42 18.01 -11.75
C GLY A 263 17.16 18.34 -10.44
N MET A 264 16.43 18.81 -9.43
CA MET A 264 17.02 19.29 -8.15
C MET A 264 17.64 18.19 -7.32
N THR A 265 17.19 16.95 -7.48
CA THR A 265 17.71 15.80 -6.73
C THR A 265 19.08 15.34 -7.24
N GLY A 266 19.45 15.68 -8.47
CA GLY A 266 20.62 15.12 -9.17
C GLY A 266 20.52 13.59 -9.42
N LYS A 267 19.35 12.99 -9.22
CA LYS A 267 19.12 11.53 -9.29
C LYS A 267 18.20 11.13 -10.46
N VAL A 268 17.81 12.09 -11.31
CA VAL A 268 16.93 11.84 -12.45
C VAL A 268 17.56 10.83 -13.41
N GLN A 269 16.81 9.80 -13.77
CA GLN A 269 17.22 8.75 -14.71
C GLN A 269 16.16 8.63 -15.81
N PRO A 270 16.54 8.25 -17.04
CA PRO A 270 15.57 7.91 -18.09
C PRO A 270 14.71 6.72 -17.65
N VAL A 271 13.45 6.73 -18.08
CA VAL A 271 12.49 5.63 -17.82
C VAL A 271 12.74 4.46 -18.76
#